data_a84d244dd644bfd571891f7cb14089f5
#
_entry.id   a84d244dd644bfd571891f7cb14089f5
#
_cell.length_a   1.000
_cell.length_b   1.000
_cell.length_c   1.000
_cell.angle_alpha   90.00
_cell.angle_beta   90.00
_cell.angle_gamma   90.00
#
_symmetry.space_group_name_H-M   'P 1'
#
loop_
_entity.id
_entity.type
_entity.pdbx_description
1 polymer ?
#
loop_
_entity_poly.entity_id
_entity_poly.type
_entity_poly.pdbx_seq_one_letter_code
_entity_poly.pdbx_strand_id
1 'polypeptide(L)'
;MFKLNKFKSIAYVKVIGWTQKKNIDELKQEIVQNIASIDGWDILFFAGHSNESVFTGGELGIAPNNSIFISEIEDALKLAKKRGLQFAIFNSCSGINIAESLINLGLSQVVVMREPINNKVAQEFLKQFLRSLGEYKDVHESLLDASKFLKQQEKRLAYPSTYLVPSLFRHPNAELFRIKPFDLWSIIKQWLPTSKEAKWVGLFILISLFPPLQIFLLDSRLFIQAVYRQMTAQDLSDQKPNILLVQIDEKSLKKAKIVLMGNLTISIIALWCQWMTH
;
A
#
# COMPACT_ATOMS: atom_id res chain seq x y z
N MET A 1 18.76 14.39 -12.14
CA MET A 1 17.45 14.06 -11.55
C MET A 1 16.79 13.02 -12.46
N PHE A 2 16.71 11.76 -12.02
CA PHE A 2 16.14 10.66 -12.79
C PHE A 2 14.66 10.92 -13.07
N LYS A 3 14.22 10.76 -14.32
CA LYS A 3 12.81 10.76 -14.68
C LYS A 3 12.17 9.44 -14.19
N LEU A 4 11.91 9.34 -12.90
CA LEU A 4 11.13 8.26 -12.27
C LEU A 4 9.63 8.30 -12.66
N ASN A 5 9.24 9.21 -13.58
CA ASN A 5 7.84 9.42 -13.94
C ASN A 5 7.14 8.19 -14.53
N LYS A 6 7.91 7.28 -15.15
CA LYS A 6 7.32 6.04 -15.70
C LYS A 6 6.99 5.01 -14.61
N PHE A 7 7.67 5.07 -13.46
CA PHE A 7 7.39 4.18 -12.32
C PHE A 7 6.23 4.67 -11.45
N LYS A 8 5.90 5.96 -11.49
CA LYS A 8 4.78 6.51 -10.71
C LYS A 8 3.41 5.95 -11.07
N SER A 9 3.28 5.33 -12.25
CA SER A 9 2.06 4.62 -12.64
C SER A 9 1.98 3.18 -12.10
N ILE A 10 3.12 2.62 -11.66
CA ILE A 10 3.26 1.22 -11.24
C ILE A 10 3.61 1.14 -9.75
N ALA A 11 4.27 2.17 -9.20
CA ALA A 11 4.77 2.17 -7.83
C ALA A 11 4.64 3.55 -7.17
N TYR A 12 4.33 3.55 -5.88
CA TYR A 12 4.47 4.75 -5.06
C TYR A 12 5.95 4.98 -4.77
N VAL A 13 6.46 6.17 -5.10
CA VAL A 13 7.88 6.52 -4.92
C VAL A 13 8.00 7.72 -3.99
N LYS A 14 8.61 7.53 -2.83
CA LYS A 14 9.05 8.59 -1.93
C LYS A 14 10.53 8.85 -2.08
N VAL A 15 10.90 10.10 -2.29
CA VAL A 15 12.30 10.52 -2.45
C VAL A 15 12.70 11.35 -1.25
N ILE A 16 13.77 10.95 -0.58
CA ILE A 16 14.36 11.68 0.55
C ILE A 16 15.77 12.08 0.14
N GLY A 17 16.16 13.30 0.41
CA GLY A 17 17.48 13.80 0.05
C GLY A 17 17.80 15.11 0.74
N TRP A 18 19.10 15.40 0.74
CA TRP A 18 19.61 16.65 1.31
C TRP A 18 19.24 17.85 0.44
N THR A 19 18.95 18.95 1.11
CA THR A 19 18.82 20.27 0.53
C THR A 19 19.59 21.26 1.41
N GLN A 20 20.11 22.36 0.84
CA GLN A 20 20.90 23.36 1.58
C GLN A 20 20.19 23.97 2.80
N LYS A 21 18.85 23.89 2.85
CA LYS A 21 18.01 24.41 3.94
C LYS A 21 17.76 23.42 5.07
N LYS A 22 18.19 22.16 4.91
CA LYS A 22 17.85 21.06 5.83
C LYS A 22 18.97 20.79 6.80
N ASN A 23 18.65 20.71 8.09
CA ASN A 23 19.60 20.28 9.10
C ASN A 23 19.93 18.80 8.90
N ILE A 24 21.18 18.41 9.18
CA ILE A 24 21.67 17.02 9.03
C ILE A 24 20.95 16.07 10.00
N ASP A 25 20.74 16.50 11.24
CA ASP A 25 20.05 15.66 12.24
C ASP A 25 18.59 15.43 11.87
N GLU A 26 17.92 16.46 11.35
CA GLU A 26 16.56 16.33 10.83
C GLU A 26 16.51 15.38 9.62
N LEU A 27 17.53 15.45 8.73
CA LEU A 27 17.61 14.53 7.59
C LEU A 27 17.84 13.09 8.04
N LYS A 28 18.70 12.84 9.02
CA LYS A 28 18.94 11.51 9.61
C LYS A 28 17.63 10.95 10.22
N GLN A 29 16.95 11.76 11.02
CA GLN A 29 15.68 11.38 11.61
C GLN A 29 14.61 11.07 10.54
N GLU A 30 14.52 11.92 9.51
CA GLU A 30 13.59 11.70 8.40
C GLU A 30 13.88 10.38 7.65
N ILE A 31 15.16 10.06 7.41
CA ILE A 31 15.57 8.79 6.79
C ILE A 31 15.10 7.62 7.65
N VAL A 32 15.42 7.62 8.94
CA VAL A 32 15.06 6.55 9.89
C VAL A 32 13.55 6.38 9.96
N GLN A 33 12.79 7.48 10.14
CA GLN A 33 11.33 7.44 10.24
C GLN A 33 10.67 6.91 8.96
N ASN A 34 11.20 7.31 7.81
CA ASN A 34 10.63 6.85 6.54
C ASN A 34 10.97 5.40 6.23
N ILE A 35 12.18 4.93 6.53
CA ILE A 35 12.51 3.51 6.42
C ILE A 35 11.58 2.69 7.31
N ALA A 36 11.30 3.16 8.52
CA ALA A 36 10.41 2.54 9.49
C ALA A 36 8.92 2.92 9.30
N SER A 37 8.49 3.33 8.10
CA SER A 37 7.08 3.70 7.85
C SER A 37 6.11 2.56 8.14
N ILE A 38 4.93 2.90 8.68
CA ILE A 38 3.86 1.93 8.99
C ILE A 38 3.33 1.27 7.71
N ASP A 39 3.26 2.04 6.61
CA ASP A 39 2.75 1.55 5.32
C ASP A 39 3.65 0.48 4.70
N GLY A 40 4.90 0.34 5.19
CA GLY A 40 5.89 -0.58 4.65
C GLY A 40 6.44 -0.15 3.29
N TRP A 41 7.47 -0.85 2.86
CA TRP A 41 8.13 -0.67 1.56
C TRP A 41 8.46 -2.02 0.97
N ASP A 42 8.34 -2.17 -0.35
CA ASP A 42 8.81 -3.37 -1.05
C ASP A 42 10.28 -3.24 -1.44
N ILE A 43 10.72 -2.03 -1.80
CA ILE A 43 12.05 -1.72 -2.32
C ILE A 43 12.65 -0.53 -1.59
N LEU A 44 13.89 -0.69 -1.12
CA LEU A 44 14.75 0.39 -0.68
C LEU A 44 15.79 0.70 -1.76
N PHE A 45 15.87 1.96 -2.18
CA PHE A 45 16.83 2.41 -3.17
C PHE A 45 17.73 3.50 -2.60
N PHE A 46 19.02 3.26 -2.62
CA PHE A 46 20.05 4.26 -2.29
C PHE A 46 20.88 4.63 -3.53
N ALA A 47 21.01 5.91 -3.79
CA ALA A 47 21.90 6.45 -4.82
C ALA A 47 22.76 7.55 -4.24
N GLY A 48 24.05 7.29 -4.08
CA GLY A 48 24.97 8.25 -3.47
C GLY A 48 26.36 7.68 -3.35
N HIS A 49 27.19 8.31 -2.53
CA HIS A 49 28.49 7.79 -2.17
C HIS A 49 28.35 6.84 -0.98
N SER A 50 29.14 5.78 -0.99
CA SER A 50 29.29 4.90 0.16
C SER A 50 30.75 4.56 0.38
N ASN A 51 31.11 4.38 1.63
CA ASN A 51 32.42 3.84 2.03
C ASN A 51 32.17 2.54 2.82
N GLU A 52 33.05 1.59 2.63
CA GLU A 52 33.01 0.35 3.39
C GLU A 52 33.79 0.52 4.69
N SER A 53 33.18 0.03 5.78
CA SER A 53 33.83 -0.11 7.06
C SER A 53 33.46 -1.47 7.65
N VAL A 54 34.48 -2.23 7.98
CA VAL A 54 34.33 -3.55 8.61
C VAL A 54 33.62 -3.45 9.97
N PHE A 55 33.79 -2.32 10.68
CA PHE A 55 33.24 -2.15 12.03
C PHE A 55 31.80 -1.64 12.06
N THR A 56 31.38 -0.88 11.03
CA THR A 56 30.06 -0.21 11.02
C THR A 56 29.10 -0.76 9.97
N GLY A 57 29.52 -1.79 9.24
CA GLY A 57 28.72 -2.42 8.18
C GLY A 57 28.61 -1.58 6.90
N GLY A 58 29.18 -0.36 6.91
CA GLY A 58 29.15 0.56 5.77
C GLY A 58 28.63 1.94 6.15
N GLU A 59 29.06 2.93 5.39
CA GLU A 59 28.76 4.34 5.55
C GLU A 59 28.09 4.87 4.29
N LEU A 60 26.96 5.53 4.42
CA LEU A 60 26.18 6.09 3.32
C LEU A 60 26.22 7.61 3.37
N GLY A 61 26.77 8.24 2.35
CA GLY A 61 26.81 9.70 2.22
C GLY A 61 25.41 10.26 1.97
N ILE A 62 24.91 11.05 2.90
CA ILE A 62 23.56 11.66 2.85
C ILE A 62 23.59 13.14 2.50
N ALA A 63 24.72 13.81 2.76
CA ALA A 63 24.96 15.22 2.43
C ALA A 63 26.46 15.45 2.22
N PRO A 64 26.91 16.62 1.70
CA PRO A 64 28.34 16.94 1.62
C PRO A 64 28.98 16.82 3.00
N ASN A 65 30.04 16.00 3.09
CA ASN A 65 30.81 15.69 4.30
C ASN A 65 30.00 15.12 5.48
N ASN A 66 28.80 14.59 5.21
CA ASN A 66 27.96 13.97 6.21
C ASN A 66 27.43 12.63 5.73
N SER A 67 27.44 11.66 6.62
CA SER A 67 27.03 10.29 6.36
C SER A 67 26.17 9.73 7.48
N ILE A 68 25.55 8.59 7.18
CA ILE A 68 24.84 7.75 8.13
C ILE A 68 25.39 6.33 8.04
N PHE A 69 25.64 5.70 9.16
CA PHE A 69 26.11 4.32 9.21
C PHE A 69 24.95 3.34 9.13
N ILE A 70 25.19 2.16 8.53
CA ILE A 70 24.19 1.09 8.50
C ILE A 70 23.74 0.71 9.92
N SER A 71 24.64 0.73 10.90
CA SER A 71 24.31 0.51 12.32
C SER A 71 23.34 1.54 12.89
N GLU A 72 23.35 2.78 12.44
CA GLU A 72 22.39 3.82 12.90
C GLU A 72 20.98 3.59 12.39
N ILE A 73 20.81 2.90 11.26
CA ILE A 73 19.51 2.59 10.65
C ILE A 73 19.09 1.14 10.81
N GLU A 74 19.84 0.33 11.55
CA GLU A 74 19.64 -1.11 11.69
C GLU A 74 18.23 -1.45 12.20
N ASP A 75 17.78 -0.80 13.26
CA ASP A 75 16.46 -1.07 13.86
C ASP A 75 15.33 -0.65 12.90
N ALA A 76 15.51 0.45 12.16
CA ALA A 76 14.57 0.88 11.14
C ALA A 76 14.48 -0.14 9.99
N LEU A 77 15.63 -0.70 9.55
CA LEU A 77 15.69 -1.74 8.52
C LEU A 77 15.03 -3.05 8.98
N LYS A 78 15.28 -3.47 10.22
CA LYS A 78 14.63 -4.65 10.83
C LYS A 78 13.10 -4.47 10.86
N LEU A 79 12.66 -3.26 11.20
CA LEU A 79 11.23 -2.93 11.22
C LEU A 79 10.64 -2.89 9.81
N ALA A 80 11.34 -2.27 8.86
CA ALA A 80 10.95 -2.24 7.46
C ALA A 80 10.83 -3.65 6.88
N LYS A 81 11.77 -4.55 7.19
CA LYS A 81 11.69 -5.96 6.81
C LYS A 81 10.44 -6.64 7.34
N LYS A 82 10.11 -6.44 8.62
CA LYS A 82 8.88 -6.99 9.22
C LYS A 82 7.62 -6.47 8.53
N ARG A 83 7.68 -5.27 7.92
CA ARG A 83 6.59 -4.59 7.21
C ARG A 83 6.58 -4.82 5.72
N GLY A 84 7.45 -5.70 5.19
CA GLY A 84 7.39 -6.13 3.80
C GLY A 84 8.59 -5.79 2.93
N LEU A 85 9.63 -5.10 3.45
CA LEU A 85 10.83 -4.80 2.68
C LEU A 85 11.53 -6.10 2.27
N GLN A 86 11.60 -6.36 0.97
CA GLN A 86 12.16 -7.58 0.41
C GLN A 86 13.46 -7.36 -0.34
N PHE A 87 13.63 -6.17 -0.94
CA PHE A 87 14.69 -5.90 -1.87
C PHE A 87 15.33 -4.53 -1.64
N ALA A 88 16.66 -4.47 -1.72
CA ALA A 88 17.39 -3.20 -1.66
C ALA A 88 18.35 -3.06 -2.84
N ILE A 89 18.53 -1.83 -3.32
CA ILE A 89 19.50 -1.47 -4.36
C ILE A 89 20.41 -0.37 -3.82
N PHE A 90 21.70 -0.63 -3.78
CA PHE A 90 22.70 0.36 -3.42
C PHE A 90 23.55 0.69 -4.64
N ASN A 91 23.17 1.77 -5.30
CA ASN A 91 23.91 2.31 -6.45
C ASN A 91 24.97 3.30 -5.95
N SER A 92 25.99 2.76 -5.29
CA SER A 92 27.10 3.48 -4.67
C SER A 92 28.40 2.69 -4.83
N CYS A 93 29.53 3.35 -4.69
CA CYS A 93 30.85 2.70 -4.79
C CYS A 93 31.08 1.78 -3.58
N SER A 94 31.67 0.59 -3.81
CA SER A 94 32.05 -0.36 -2.76
C SER A 94 30.88 -0.78 -1.86
N GLY A 95 30.17 -1.81 -2.24
CA GLY A 95 28.92 -2.21 -1.56
C GLY A 95 28.90 -3.63 -0.98
N ILE A 96 30.05 -4.36 -0.98
CA ILE A 96 30.08 -5.77 -0.55
C ILE A 96 29.74 -5.89 0.94
N ASN A 97 30.41 -5.13 1.81
CA ASN A 97 30.16 -5.15 3.25
C ASN A 97 28.76 -4.64 3.60
N ILE A 98 28.25 -3.67 2.82
CA ILE A 98 26.86 -3.20 2.95
C ILE A 98 25.89 -4.33 2.61
N ALA A 99 26.13 -5.06 1.52
CA ALA A 99 25.27 -6.17 1.15
C ALA A 99 25.29 -7.28 2.20
N GLU A 100 26.45 -7.65 2.71
CA GLU A 100 26.59 -8.63 3.78
C GLU A 100 25.86 -8.21 5.05
N SER A 101 26.03 -6.97 5.49
CA SER A 101 25.34 -6.42 6.65
C SER A 101 23.82 -6.47 6.46
N LEU A 102 23.30 -6.09 5.30
CA LEU A 102 21.87 -6.09 5.01
C LEU A 102 21.27 -7.50 4.95
N ILE A 103 22.00 -8.46 4.36
CA ILE A 103 21.58 -9.87 4.35
C ILE A 103 21.60 -10.44 5.77
N ASN A 104 22.61 -10.10 6.59
CA ASN A 104 22.68 -10.51 8.00
C ASN A 104 21.53 -9.90 8.84
N LEU A 105 21.10 -8.68 8.51
CA LEU A 105 19.89 -8.05 9.07
C LEU A 105 18.59 -8.72 8.59
N GLY A 106 18.73 -9.64 7.63
CA GLY A 106 17.67 -10.50 7.13
C GLY A 106 16.95 -9.96 5.91
N LEU A 107 17.47 -8.98 5.17
CA LEU A 107 16.95 -8.67 3.85
C LEU A 107 17.06 -9.88 2.94
N SER A 108 16.06 -10.08 2.10
CA SER A 108 16.02 -11.22 1.20
C SER A 108 17.02 -11.10 0.05
N GLN A 109 17.19 -9.88 -0.47
CA GLN A 109 17.99 -9.62 -1.65
C GLN A 109 18.54 -8.19 -1.65
N VAL A 110 19.78 -8.04 -2.09
CA VAL A 110 20.46 -6.74 -2.21
C VAL A 110 21.27 -6.70 -3.50
N VAL A 111 21.07 -5.67 -4.32
CA VAL A 111 21.92 -5.36 -5.47
C VAL A 111 22.87 -4.24 -5.09
N VAL A 112 24.16 -4.46 -5.31
CA VAL A 112 25.23 -3.51 -5.01
C VAL A 112 26.22 -3.39 -6.17
N MET A 113 26.98 -2.30 -6.18
CA MET A 113 28.19 -2.18 -7.00
C MET A 113 29.38 -2.68 -6.18
N ARG A 114 30.08 -3.72 -6.66
CA ARG A 114 31.23 -4.31 -5.95
C ARG A 114 32.47 -3.40 -5.96
N GLU A 115 32.55 -2.56 -6.98
CA GLU A 115 33.70 -1.68 -7.24
C GLU A 115 33.16 -0.29 -7.61
N PRO A 116 34.01 0.75 -7.47
CA PRO A 116 33.69 2.08 -7.96
C PRO A 116 33.38 2.07 -9.46
N ILE A 117 32.25 2.63 -9.83
CA ILE A 117 31.80 2.70 -11.21
C ILE A 117 31.59 4.15 -11.62
N ASN A 118 31.83 4.45 -12.89
CA ASN A 118 31.53 5.77 -13.42
C ASN A 118 30.07 6.11 -13.33
N ASN A 119 29.74 7.31 -12.87
CA ASN A 119 28.35 7.76 -12.67
C ASN A 119 27.46 7.58 -13.91
N LYS A 120 27.99 7.78 -15.11
CA LYS A 120 27.23 7.59 -16.36
C LYS A 120 26.89 6.13 -16.58
N VAL A 121 27.82 5.23 -16.31
CA VAL A 121 27.58 3.78 -16.43
C VAL A 121 26.60 3.30 -15.37
N ALA A 122 26.76 3.77 -14.12
CA ALA A 122 25.82 3.48 -13.03
C ALA A 122 24.39 3.93 -13.35
N GLN A 123 24.23 5.10 -13.97
CA GLN A 123 22.94 5.60 -14.41
C GLN A 123 22.32 4.75 -15.52
N GLU A 124 23.10 4.34 -16.52
CA GLU A 124 22.61 3.49 -17.61
C GLU A 124 22.26 2.09 -17.09
N PHE A 125 23.07 1.53 -16.19
CA PHE A 125 22.74 0.28 -15.48
C PHE A 125 21.37 0.38 -14.80
N LEU A 126 21.23 1.36 -13.91
CA LEU A 126 20.02 1.54 -13.13
C LEU A 126 18.78 1.72 -14.02
N LYS A 127 18.91 2.50 -15.08
CA LYS A 127 17.84 2.73 -16.04
C LYS A 127 17.37 1.44 -16.70
N GLN A 128 18.30 0.59 -17.13
CA GLN A 128 17.95 -0.70 -17.77
C GLN A 128 17.44 -1.70 -16.74
N PHE A 129 18.04 -1.76 -15.57
CA PHE A 129 17.61 -2.61 -14.46
C PHE A 129 16.14 -2.31 -14.06
N LEU A 130 15.85 -1.03 -13.80
CA LEU A 130 14.50 -0.61 -13.42
C LEU A 130 13.51 -0.81 -14.57
N ARG A 131 13.92 -0.63 -15.83
CA ARG A 131 13.07 -0.92 -16.99
C ARG A 131 12.67 -2.39 -17.02
N SER A 132 13.64 -3.29 -16.89
CA SER A 132 13.43 -4.73 -16.89
C SER A 132 12.53 -5.17 -15.72
N LEU A 133 12.78 -4.63 -14.53
CA LEU A 133 11.97 -4.87 -13.34
C LEU A 133 10.52 -4.37 -13.53
N GLY A 134 10.35 -3.22 -14.19
CA GLY A 134 9.04 -2.66 -14.55
C GLY A 134 8.31 -3.43 -15.67
N GLU A 135 9.00 -4.32 -16.36
CA GLU A 135 8.43 -5.33 -17.29
C GLU A 135 8.05 -6.63 -16.57
N TYR A 136 7.97 -6.58 -15.24
CA TYR A 136 7.61 -7.69 -14.34
C TYR A 136 8.61 -8.86 -14.32
N LYS A 137 9.83 -8.64 -14.77
CA LYS A 137 10.94 -9.59 -14.60
C LYS A 137 11.41 -9.60 -13.16
N ASP A 138 11.97 -10.70 -12.72
CA ASP A 138 12.56 -10.75 -11.40
C ASP A 138 13.91 -9.99 -11.32
N VAL A 139 14.41 -9.80 -10.10
CA VAL A 139 15.65 -9.07 -9.83
C VAL A 139 16.84 -9.68 -10.55
N HIS A 140 16.93 -11.01 -10.64
CA HIS A 140 18.05 -11.69 -11.30
C HIS A 140 18.00 -11.48 -12.82
N GLU A 141 16.84 -11.69 -13.44
CA GLU A 141 16.64 -11.41 -14.88
C GLU A 141 16.92 -9.94 -15.19
N SER A 142 16.46 -9.02 -14.34
CA SER A 142 16.66 -7.58 -14.50
C SER A 142 18.14 -7.21 -14.41
N LEU A 143 18.89 -7.86 -13.50
CA LEU A 143 20.35 -7.69 -13.38
C LEU A 143 21.06 -8.17 -14.66
N LEU A 144 20.69 -9.36 -15.14
CA LEU A 144 21.30 -9.93 -16.36
C LEU A 144 21.03 -9.06 -17.58
N ASP A 145 19.82 -8.57 -17.74
CA ASP A 145 19.45 -7.68 -18.86
C ASP A 145 20.26 -6.37 -18.81
N ALA A 146 20.38 -5.75 -17.63
CA ALA A 146 21.16 -4.54 -17.46
C ALA A 146 22.63 -4.77 -17.71
N SER A 147 23.20 -5.86 -17.22
CA SER A 147 24.61 -6.25 -17.47
C SER A 147 24.86 -6.54 -18.94
N LYS A 148 23.96 -7.27 -19.60
CA LYS A 148 24.03 -7.53 -21.05
C LYS A 148 24.00 -6.24 -21.85
N PHE A 149 23.14 -5.30 -21.49
CA PHE A 149 23.07 -3.99 -22.11
C PHE A 149 24.40 -3.24 -21.93
N LEU A 150 24.97 -3.18 -20.72
CA LEU A 150 26.25 -2.54 -20.48
C LEU A 150 27.37 -3.17 -21.33
N LYS A 151 27.42 -4.50 -21.42
CA LYS A 151 28.36 -5.22 -22.26
C LYS A 151 28.26 -4.81 -23.74
N GLN A 152 27.04 -4.69 -24.26
CA GLN A 152 26.79 -4.26 -25.63
C GLN A 152 27.22 -2.80 -25.87
N GLN A 153 27.15 -1.94 -24.84
CA GLN A 153 27.51 -0.53 -24.92
C GLN A 153 28.97 -0.24 -24.48
N GLU A 154 29.74 -1.27 -24.17
CA GLU A 154 31.08 -1.14 -23.60
C GLU A 154 32.00 -0.22 -24.42
N LYS A 155 32.04 -0.39 -25.74
CA LYS A 155 32.81 0.48 -26.65
C LYS A 155 32.34 1.93 -26.62
N ARG A 156 31.01 2.16 -26.54
CA ARG A 156 30.42 3.51 -26.52
C ARG A 156 30.62 4.22 -25.19
N LEU A 157 30.57 3.47 -24.10
CA LEU A 157 30.74 4.01 -22.77
C LEU A 157 32.22 4.19 -22.38
N ALA A 158 33.16 3.57 -23.16
CA ALA A 158 34.61 3.60 -22.92
C ALA A 158 35.03 3.10 -21.52
N TYR A 159 34.26 2.22 -20.91
CA TYR A 159 34.54 1.61 -19.60
C TYR A 159 34.47 0.08 -19.72
N PRO A 160 35.61 -0.59 -19.99
CA PRO A 160 35.63 -2.03 -20.16
C PRO A 160 35.26 -2.76 -18.86
N SER A 161 34.65 -3.92 -19.00
CA SER A 161 34.30 -4.85 -17.90
C SER A 161 33.33 -4.33 -16.81
N THR A 162 32.83 -3.12 -16.94
CA THR A 162 31.91 -2.53 -15.95
C THR A 162 30.57 -3.29 -15.82
N TYR A 163 30.20 -4.10 -16.81
CA TYR A 163 29.06 -4.96 -16.77
C TYR A 163 29.15 -6.09 -15.71
N LEU A 164 30.36 -6.35 -15.19
CA LEU A 164 30.62 -7.33 -14.12
C LEU A 164 30.54 -6.74 -12.71
N VAL A 165 30.50 -5.42 -12.59
CA VAL A 165 30.52 -4.73 -11.29
C VAL A 165 29.21 -4.88 -10.50
N PRO A 166 28.01 -4.76 -11.11
CA PRO A 166 26.75 -4.95 -10.39
C PRO A 166 26.59 -6.41 -9.96
N SER A 167 26.24 -6.64 -8.72
CA SER A 167 26.10 -7.97 -8.14
C SER A 167 24.85 -8.08 -7.26
N LEU A 168 24.23 -9.26 -7.34
CA LEU A 168 23.08 -9.62 -6.51
C LEU A 168 23.55 -10.53 -5.37
N PHE A 169 23.32 -10.09 -4.15
CA PHE A 169 23.40 -10.91 -2.94
C PHE A 169 21.99 -11.35 -2.55
N ARG A 170 21.84 -12.62 -2.23
CA ARG A 170 20.55 -13.21 -1.92
C ARG A 170 20.66 -14.21 -0.78
N HIS A 171 19.70 -14.15 0.14
CA HIS A 171 19.55 -15.21 1.13
C HIS A 171 19.17 -16.54 0.42
N PRO A 172 19.80 -17.67 0.73
CA PRO A 172 19.58 -18.95 -0.01
C PRO A 172 18.12 -19.34 -0.16
N ASN A 173 17.32 -19.14 0.87
CA ASN A 173 15.91 -19.53 0.90
C ASN A 173 14.94 -18.44 0.43
N ALA A 174 15.45 -17.29 -0.06
CA ALA A 174 14.59 -16.20 -0.51
C ALA A 174 14.11 -16.45 -1.95
N GLU A 175 12.82 -16.21 -2.18
CA GLU A 175 12.28 -16.12 -3.54
C GLU A 175 12.78 -14.84 -4.22
N LEU A 176 12.98 -14.91 -5.54
CA LEU A 176 13.40 -13.75 -6.31
C LEU A 176 12.29 -12.70 -6.33
N PHE A 177 12.62 -11.49 -5.92
CA PHE A 177 11.68 -10.37 -5.94
C PHE A 177 11.29 -10.04 -7.38
N ARG A 178 9.98 -9.86 -7.59
CA ARG A 178 9.40 -9.29 -8.82
C ARG A 178 8.25 -8.37 -8.47
N ILE A 179 8.07 -7.34 -9.27
CA ILE A 179 6.86 -6.51 -9.20
C ILE A 179 5.71 -7.38 -9.71
N LYS A 180 4.68 -7.56 -8.89
CA LYS A 180 3.49 -8.30 -9.33
C LYS A 180 2.67 -7.39 -10.25
N PRO A 181 2.23 -7.87 -11.42
CA PRO A 181 1.32 -7.10 -12.25
C PRO A 181 0.05 -6.79 -11.48
N PHE A 182 -0.50 -5.61 -11.73
CA PHE A 182 -1.78 -5.20 -11.17
C PHE A 182 -2.87 -6.08 -11.78
N ASP A 183 -3.24 -7.13 -11.08
CA ASP A 183 -4.31 -8.02 -11.49
C ASP A 183 -5.57 -7.70 -10.69
N LEU A 184 -6.66 -7.38 -11.39
CA LEU A 184 -7.98 -7.15 -10.78
C LEU A 184 -8.41 -8.33 -9.90
N TRP A 185 -8.06 -9.56 -10.28
CA TRP A 185 -8.31 -10.75 -9.47
C TRP A 185 -7.55 -10.77 -8.15
N SER A 186 -6.33 -10.23 -8.09
CA SER A 186 -5.57 -10.13 -6.85
C SER A 186 -6.22 -9.16 -5.86
N ILE A 187 -6.78 -8.05 -6.36
CA ILE A 187 -7.53 -7.09 -5.56
C ILE A 187 -8.83 -7.70 -5.07
N ILE A 188 -9.61 -8.31 -5.96
CA ILE A 188 -10.86 -8.98 -5.58
C ILE A 188 -10.57 -10.06 -4.53
N LYS A 189 -9.49 -10.84 -4.70
CA LYS A 189 -9.08 -11.88 -3.75
C LYS A 189 -8.64 -11.30 -2.40
N GLN A 190 -8.06 -10.10 -2.37
CA GLN A 190 -7.69 -9.42 -1.13
C GLN A 190 -8.92 -8.90 -0.37
N TRP A 191 -10.01 -8.55 -1.10
CA TRP A 191 -11.28 -8.12 -0.52
C TRP A 191 -12.23 -9.28 -0.21
N LEU A 192 -11.97 -10.47 -0.75
CA LEU A 192 -12.75 -11.65 -0.42
C LEU A 192 -12.44 -12.08 1.03
N PRO A 193 -13.47 -12.28 1.85
CA PRO A 193 -13.28 -12.72 3.22
C PRO A 193 -12.60 -14.10 3.24
N THR A 194 -11.69 -14.28 4.18
CA THR A 194 -11.06 -15.59 4.42
C THR A 194 -12.11 -16.63 4.75
N SER A 195 -11.81 -17.92 4.59
CA SER A 195 -12.76 -19.02 4.87
C SER A 195 -13.35 -18.95 6.30
N LYS A 196 -12.62 -18.39 7.26
CA LYS A 196 -13.10 -18.17 8.63
C LYS A 196 -14.09 -16.99 8.67
N GLU A 197 -13.74 -15.88 8.05
CA GLU A 197 -14.60 -14.68 7.97
C GLU A 197 -15.86 -14.96 7.16
N ALA A 198 -15.76 -15.70 6.05
CA ALA A 198 -16.92 -16.09 5.23
C ALA A 198 -17.95 -16.88 6.02
N LYS A 199 -17.50 -17.76 6.95
CA LYS A 199 -18.43 -18.48 7.85
C LYS A 199 -19.16 -17.53 8.79
N TRP A 200 -18.47 -16.54 9.35
CA TRP A 200 -19.08 -15.53 10.21
C TRP A 200 -20.04 -14.62 9.45
N VAL A 201 -19.64 -14.17 8.25
CA VAL A 201 -20.50 -13.38 7.36
C VAL A 201 -21.75 -14.17 6.98
N GLY A 202 -21.60 -15.45 6.60
CA GLY A 202 -22.72 -16.35 6.32
C GLY A 202 -23.65 -16.53 7.52
N LEU A 203 -23.09 -16.70 8.72
CA LEU A 203 -23.85 -16.79 9.95
C LEU A 203 -24.63 -15.49 10.22
N PHE A 204 -24.01 -14.33 10.08
CA PHE A 204 -24.67 -13.04 10.25
C PHE A 204 -25.79 -12.82 9.23
N ILE A 205 -25.60 -13.24 7.97
CA ILE A 205 -26.64 -13.18 6.95
C ILE A 205 -27.83 -14.08 7.34
N LEU A 206 -27.57 -15.32 7.78
CA LEU A 206 -28.63 -16.23 8.24
C LEU A 206 -29.39 -15.69 9.44
N ILE A 207 -28.69 -15.13 10.41
CA ILE A 207 -29.28 -14.49 11.57
C ILE A 207 -30.13 -13.27 11.16
N SER A 208 -29.60 -12.46 10.21
CA SER A 208 -30.30 -11.29 9.69
C SER A 208 -31.58 -11.64 8.91
N LEU A 209 -31.66 -12.82 8.32
CA LEU A 209 -32.88 -13.30 7.63
C LEU A 209 -33.94 -13.85 8.58
N PHE A 210 -33.63 -13.99 9.88
CA PHE A 210 -34.60 -14.53 10.86
C PHE A 210 -35.58 -13.46 11.33
N PRO A 211 -36.89 -13.53 10.93
CA PRO A 211 -37.85 -12.46 11.16
C PRO A 211 -38.03 -12.04 12.63
N PRO A 212 -38.05 -12.98 13.61
CA PRO A 212 -38.16 -12.59 15.01
C PRO A 212 -37.04 -11.69 15.51
N LEU A 213 -35.79 -11.93 15.02
CA LEU A 213 -34.64 -11.12 15.39
C LEU A 213 -34.71 -9.72 14.75
N GLN A 214 -35.20 -9.63 13.52
CA GLN A 214 -35.37 -8.35 12.84
C GLN A 214 -36.38 -7.48 13.60
N ILE A 215 -37.50 -8.06 14.05
CA ILE A 215 -38.53 -7.36 14.85
C ILE A 215 -37.90 -6.90 16.17
N PHE A 216 -37.18 -7.78 16.87
CA PHE A 216 -36.51 -7.43 18.13
C PHE A 216 -35.51 -6.28 17.97
N LEU A 217 -34.71 -6.31 16.91
CA LEU A 217 -33.75 -5.25 16.62
C LEU A 217 -34.43 -3.94 16.26
N LEU A 218 -35.55 -3.99 15.52
CA LEU A 218 -36.32 -2.82 15.18
C LEU A 218 -36.94 -2.18 16.43
N ASP A 219 -37.58 -2.98 17.28
CA ASP A 219 -38.15 -2.53 18.54
C ASP A 219 -37.10 -1.92 19.46
N SER A 220 -35.94 -2.55 19.57
CA SER A 220 -34.81 -2.04 20.35
C SER A 220 -34.32 -0.69 19.81
N ARG A 221 -34.22 -0.53 18.48
CA ARG A 221 -33.87 0.74 17.84
C ARG A 221 -34.89 1.84 18.12
N LEU A 222 -36.18 1.52 18.01
CA LEU A 222 -37.25 2.47 18.30
C LEU A 222 -37.23 2.89 19.77
N PHE A 223 -37.00 1.95 20.67
CA PHE A 223 -36.88 2.23 22.10
C PHE A 223 -35.70 3.17 22.40
N ILE A 224 -34.51 2.86 21.85
CA ILE A 224 -33.31 3.72 22.03
C ILE A 224 -33.57 5.12 21.45
N GLN A 225 -34.21 5.22 20.29
CA GLN A 225 -34.55 6.52 19.70
C GLN A 225 -35.56 7.30 20.57
N ALA A 226 -36.51 6.64 21.15
CA ALA A 226 -37.49 7.27 22.06
C ALA A 226 -36.78 7.82 23.32
N VAL A 227 -35.96 6.99 23.94
CA VAL A 227 -35.12 7.39 25.11
C VAL A 227 -34.22 8.57 24.78
N TYR A 228 -33.52 8.51 23.62
CA TYR A 228 -32.66 9.59 23.17
C TYR A 228 -33.41 10.90 22.98
N ARG A 229 -34.58 10.88 22.34
CA ARG A 229 -35.44 12.06 22.17
C ARG A 229 -35.89 12.63 23.51
N GLN A 230 -36.24 11.78 24.44
CA GLN A 230 -36.66 12.19 25.79
C GLN A 230 -35.49 12.84 26.56
N MET A 231 -34.25 12.28 26.42
CA MET A 231 -33.08 12.81 27.07
C MET A 231 -32.57 14.14 26.46
N THR A 232 -32.77 14.32 25.16
CA THR A 232 -32.32 15.52 24.44
C THR A 232 -33.37 16.63 24.40
N ALA A 233 -34.50 16.49 25.11
CA ALA A 233 -35.62 17.43 25.09
C ALA A 233 -36.09 17.78 23.65
N GLN A 234 -35.92 16.88 22.71
CA GLN A 234 -36.44 16.99 21.34
C GLN A 234 -37.89 16.49 21.27
N ASP A 235 -38.60 16.60 22.38
CA ASP A 235 -40.02 16.24 22.42
C ASP A 235 -40.83 17.35 21.74
N LEU A 236 -41.35 17.03 20.56
CA LEU A 236 -42.25 17.90 19.78
C LEU A 236 -43.69 17.89 20.35
N SER A 237 -43.78 17.82 21.69
CA SER A 237 -45.08 17.67 22.37
C SER A 237 -46.05 18.84 22.11
N ASP A 238 -45.55 20.00 21.68
CA ASP A 238 -46.40 21.16 21.37
C ASP A 238 -46.84 21.30 19.91
N GLN A 239 -46.30 20.51 19.01
CA GLN A 239 -46.76 20.44 17.62
C GLN A 239 -47.60 19.21 17.41
N LYS A 240 -48.93 19.41 17.47
CA LYS A 240 -49.86 18.36 17.01
C LYS A 240 -49.55 18.10 15.52
N PRO A 241 -48.98 16.94 15.18
CA PRO A 241 -48.72 16.65 13.77
C PRO A 241 -50.12 16.57 13.09
N ASN A 242 -50.28 17.27 11.98
CA ASN A 242 -51.44 17.12 11.12
C ASN A 242 -51.35 15.75 10.43
N ILE A 243 -51.68 14.69 11.17
CA ILE A 243 -51.71 13.33 10.63
C ILE A 243 -53.13 13.05 10.16
N LEU A 244 -53.33 13.01 8.87
CA LEU A 244 -54.52 12.47 8.27
C LEU A 244 -54.40 10.95 8.17
N LEU A 245 -55.00 10.22 9.07
CA LEU A 245 -55.01 8.76 9.01
C LEU A 245 -56.13 8.34 8.03
N VAL A 246 -55.70 8.00 6.79
CA VAL A 246 -56.65 7.46 5.79
C VAL A 246 -56.65 5.95 5.92
N GLN A 247 -57.67 5.41 6.55
CA GLN A 247 -57.90 3.97 6.59
C GLN A 247 -58.55 3.52 5.29
N ILE A 248 -57.81 2.83 4.47
CA ILE A 248 -58.28 2.26 3.20
C ILE A 248 -58.70 0.81 3.50
N ASP A 249 -59.98 0.58 3.60
CA ASP A 249 -60.54 -0.78 3.75
C ASP A 249 -60.83 -1.43 2.39
N GLU A 250 -61.11 -2.73 2.36
CA GLU A 250 -61.40 -3.45 1.12
C GLU A 250 -62.66 -2.91 0.39
N LYS A 251 -63.57 -2.29 1.11
CA LYS A 251 -64.78 -1.69 0.52
C LYS A 251 -64.42 -0.41 -0.23
N SER A 252 -63.46 0.37 0.29
CA SER A 252 -62.94 1.57 -0.36
C SER A 252 -62.19 1.23 -1.64
N LEU A 253 -61.38 0.15 -1.64
CA LEU A 253 -60.69 -0.36 -2.82
C LEU A 253 -61.64 -0.85 -3.91
N LYS A 254 -62.68 -1.58 -3.55
CA LYS A 254 -63.73 -2.05 -4.50
C LYS A 254 -64.50 -0.87 -5.11
N LYS A 255 -64.81 0.16 -4.31
CA LYS A 255 -65.50 1.36 -4.76
C LYS A 255 -64.66 2.21 -5.73
N ALA A 256 -63.32 2.22 -5.54
CA ALA A 256 -62.39 2.92 -6.41
C ALA A 256 -62.01 2.14 -7.69
N LYS A 257 -62.52 0.92 -7.90
CA LYS A 257 -62.20 0.01 -9.03
C LYS A 257 -60.68 -0.24 -9.19
N ILE A 258 -59.92 -0.20 -8.12
CA ILE A 258 -58.47 -0.48 -8.14
C ILE A 258 -58.30 -1.99 -7.92
N VAL A 259 -57.78 -2.68 -8.92
CA VAL A 259 -57.39 -4.09 -8.83
C VAL A 259 -55.99 -4.17 -8.28
N LEU A 260 -55.84 -4.62 -7.04
CA LEU A 260 -54.54 -4.87 -6.42
C LEU A 260 -53.92 -6.17 -6.96
N MET A 261 -52.85 -6.06 -7.71
CA MET A 261 -51.98 -7.18 -7.97
C MET A 261 -50.98 -7.31 -6.79
N GLY A 262 -51.34 -8.14 -5.81
CA GLY A 262 -50.41 -8.61 -4.75
C GLY A 262 -50.27 -7.72 -3.52
N ASN A 263 -50.18 -8.34 -2.36
CA ASN A 263 -50.11 -7.72 -1.02
C ASN A 263 -48.81 -6.93 -0.69
N LEU A 264 -47.91 -6.79 -1.61
CA LEU A 264 -46.56 -6.16 -1.35
C LEU A 264 -46.43 -4.71 -1.83
N THR A 265 -47.37 -4.20 -2.61
CA THR A 265 -47.15 -2.91 -3.30
C THR A 265 -47.65 -1.69 -2.52
N ILE A 266 -48.54 -1.88 -1.51
CA ILE A 266 -49.16 -0.76 -0.81
C ILE A 266 -48.26 -0.10 0.22
N SER A 267 -47.37 -0.86 0.88
CA SER A 267 -46.48 -0.33 1.91
C SER A 267 -45.36 0.55 1.35
N ILE A 268 -44.99 0.37 0.09
CA ILE A 268 -43.86 1.11 -0.55
C ILE A 268 -44.32 2.46 -1.10
N ILE A 269 -45.55 2.57 -1.60
CA ILE A 269 -46.08 3.82 -2.19
C ILE A 269 -46.38 4.88 -1.13
N ALA A 270 -46.82 4.50 0.04
CA ALA A 270 -47.13 5.43 1.14
C ALA A 270 -45.86 6.12 1.72
N LEU A 271 -44.72 5.44 1.69
CA LEU A 271 -43.43 5.99 2.15
C LEU A 271 -42.74 6.94 1.15
N TRP A 272 -43.04 6.85 -0.14
CA TRP A 272 -42.44 7.70 -1.18
C TRP A 272 -43.09 9.08 -1.31
N CYS A 273 -44.37 9.23 -1.02
CA CYS A 273 -45.03 10.53 -1.05
C CYS A 273 -44.60 11.49 0.09
N GLN A 274 -44.04 10.98 1.18
CA GLN A 274 -43.62 11.80 2.32
C GLN A 274 -42.26 12.48 2.18
N TRP A 275 -41.48 12.11 1.13
CA TRP A 275 -40.12 12.63 0.90
C TRP A 275 -40.01 13.69 -0.20
N MET A 276 -41.11 14.02 -0.88
CA MET A 276 -41.08 15.01 -1.98
C MET A 276 -41.68 16.38 -1.66
N THR A 277 -41.97 16.67 -0.39
CA THR A 277 -42.49 17.99 0.00
C THR A 277 -41.72 18.60 1.17
N HIS A 278 -40.40 18.61 1.05
CA HIS A 278 -39.56 19.58 1.78
C HIS A 278 -38.31 19.88 0.95
#